data_bfd10f8a204f7c0271876f8fb02da95a
#
_entry.id   bfd10f8a204f7c0271876f8fb02da95a
#
_cell.length_a   1.000
_cell.length_b   1.000
_cell.length_c   1.000
_cell.angle_alpha   90.00
_cell.angle_beta   90.00
_cell.angle_gamma   90.00
#
_symmetry.space_group_name_H-M   'P 1'
#
loop_
_entity.id
_entity.type
_entity.pdbx_description
1 polymer ?
#
loop_
_entity_poly.entity_id
_entity_poly.type
_entity_poly.pdbx_seq_one_letter_code
_entity_poly.pdbx_strand_id
1 'polypeptide(L)'
;MPADTTTSPDADTATDAQKTEIEERQSGLRTIRKVAPYLWPEDPAWVRHRVLGAMALLLFSKLISVTTPFFYKGAVDALAEEGVPMLALGAVGLTVAYGVARLMTVGFQQLRDAVFARVGQRALRMLALETFNHIHKLSMRYHITRKTGGLSRIIERGVKGVDFLLRFLLFSIGPLMLELVLVGIILAVVFDFWYLLVVAGTIALYVWFTFAVTEWRVKLRREMNDQDTDANQKAIDSLLNFETVKYFGAEAREAQRYDSAMEKYEKAAIKTNYSLAFLNFGQSFLITGGLIGVMVMAAIGVQNGSLTVGDFVMVNAYMVQITIPLNFLGTVYREIRQALVDMGEMFDLLEQPAEVTDAPDAKPLEVTGGRVELDAVRFGYDAERAILKGVSVTAEPGEMVAIVGSTGSGKSTIGRLLFRFYDVGGGALRIDGQDVRQVTQESLHAAIGVVPQDTVLFNDTIRYNIGYGRDGATQADIEEAARAAQIHDFIERLPDGYETTVGERGLKLSGGEKQRVGIARTLLKDPPILLLDEATSALDSETEQDIKEALMQAGRGRTVLTIAHRLSTIAEADKIIVLEQGEVVEQGRHEDLLEKGGRYAQLWARQQSDEAA
;
A
#
# COMPACT_ATOMS: atom_id res chain seq x y z
N MET A 1 -15.89 51.06 -34.07
CA MET A 1 -15.19 51.06 -32.80
C MET A 1 -16.01 50.24 -31.79
N PRO A 2 -15.63 49.01 -31.44
CA PRO A 2 -16.03 48.40 -30.19
C PRO A 2 -14.81 48.36 -29.24
N ALA A 3 -15.09 48.57 -27.97
CA ALA A 3 -14.13 48.71 -26.92
C ALA A 3 -13.48 47.36 -26.56
N ASP A 4 -12.20 47.40 -26.45
CA ASP A 4 -11.30 46.34 -25.96
C ASP A 4 -11.52 46.13 -24.45
N THR A 5 -12.03 44.99 -24.04
CA THR A 5 -12.02 44.54 -22.66
C THR A 5 -10.98 43.43 -22.54
N THR A 6 -9.74 43.81 -22.32
CA THR A 6 -8.68 42.92 -21.87
C THR A 6 -8.91 42.61 -20.39
N THR A 7 -9.62 41.52 -20.10
CA THR A 7 -9.62 40.87 -18.79
C THR A 7 -8.28 40.12 -18.65
N SER A 8 -7.47 40.51 -17.67
CA SER A 8 -6.20 39.88 -17.37
C SER A 8 -6.41 38.47 -16.79
N PRO A 9 -5.68 37.44 -17.26
CA PRO A 9 -5.80 36.04 -16.81
C PRO A 9 -5.18 35.75 -15.45
N ASP A 10 -4.54 36.73 -14.80
CA ASP A 10 -3.69 36.45 -13.63
C ASP A 10 -4.41 36.43 -12.27
N ALA A 11 -5.64 36.92 -12.19
CA ALA A 11 -6.37 36.98 -10.92
C ALA A 11 -7.05 35.65 -10.54
N ASP A 12 -7.55 34.89 -11.52
CA ASP A 12 -8.23 33.60 -11.29
C ASP A 12 -7.25 32.47 -10.96
N THR A 13 -6.06 32.46 -11.55
CA THR A 13 -5.02 31.44 -11.27
C THR A 13 -4.41 31.57 -9.90
N ALA A 14 -4.31 32.78 -9.33
CA ALA A 14 -3.83 33.02 -7.98
C ALA A 14 -4.86 32.54 -6.92
N THR A 15 -6.14 32.67 -7.21
CA THR A 15 -7.23 32.25 -6.31
C THR A 15 -7.37 30.71 -6.24
N ASP A 16 -7.17 30.03 -7.36
CA ASP A 16 -7.20 28.56 -7.42
C ASP A 16 -5.98 27.92 -6.74
N ALA A 17 -4.80 28.53 -6.89
CA ALA A 17 -3.59 28.06 -6.20
C ALA A 17 -3.72 28.23 -4.67
N GLN A 18 -4.32 29.33 -4.18
CA GLN A 18 -4.59 29.54 -2.75
C GLN A 18 -5.66 28.59 -2.21
N LYS A 19 -6.71 28.28 -2.97
CA LYS A 19 -7.72 27.29 -2.59
C LYS A 19 -7.12 25.90 -2.47
N THR A 20 -6.31 25.50 -3.46
CA THR A 20 -5.61 24.19 -3.46
C THR A 20 -4.66 24.08 -2.26
N GLU A 21 -3.94 25.15 -1.90
CA GLU A 21 -3.04 25.16 -0.73
C GLU A 21 -3.80 25.07 0.61
N ILE A 22 -4.96 25.70 0.70
CA ILE A 22 -5.81 25.62 1.90
C ILE A 22 -6.45 24.22 2.02
N GLU A 23 -6.89 23.62 0.92
CA GLU A 23 -7.41 22.25 0.88
C GLU A 23 -6.31 21.23 1.22
N GLU A 24 -5.10 21.39 0.68
CA GLU A 24 -3.95 20.56 1.04
C GLU A 24 -3.57 20.68 2.52
N ARG A 25 -3.60 21.87 3.10
CA ARG A 25 -3.35 22.07 4.54
C ARG A 25 -4.42 21.45 5.43
N GLN A 26 -5.69 21.56 5.05
CA GLN A 26 -6.80 20.94 5.80
C GLN A 26 -6.74 19.41 5.72
N SER A 27 -6.42 18.88 4.55
CA SER A 27 -6.18 17.46 4.31
C SER A 27 -5.00 16.95 5.15
N GLY A 28 -3.87 17.68 5.21
CA GLY A 28 -2.71 17.31 6.00
C GLY A 28 -2.98 17.26 7.51
N LEU A 29 -3.68 18.25 8.07
CA LEU A 29 -4.06 18.25 9.49
C LEU A 29 -5.05 17.12 9.82
N ARG A 30 -6.01 16.84 8.93
CA ARG A 30 -6.94 15.71 9.06
C ARG A 30 -6.18 14.38 9.07
N THR A 31 -5.20 14.23 8.19
CA THR A 31 -4.35 13.04 8.10
C THR A 31 -3.53 12.82 9.37
N ILE A 32 -2.90 13.86 9.91
CA ILE A 32 -2.16 13.78 11.19
C ILE A 32 -3.08 13.37 12.34
N ARG A 33 -4.30 13.92 12.39
CA ARG A 33 -5.27 13.58 13.44
C ARG A 33 -5.71 12.12 13.38
N LYS A 34 -5.77 11.50 12.20
CA LYS A 34 -6.09 10.08 12.03
C LYS A 34 -5.00 9.14 12.59
N VAL A 35 -3.76 9.60 12.69
CA VAL A 35 -2.65 8.83 13.26
C VAL A 35 -2.59 8.91 14.79
N ALA A 36 -3.13 9.98 15.38
CA ALA A 36 -3.06 10.21 16.82
C ALA A 36 -3.57 9.03 17.68
N PRO A 37 -4.66 8.31 17.34
CA PRO A 37 -5.14 7.17 18.11
C PRO A 37 -4.14 6.01 18.21
N TYR A 38 -3.30 5.80 17.19
CA TYR A 38 -2.28 4.75 17.20
C TYR A 38 -1.12 5.04 18.16
N LEU A 39 -0.85 6.33 18.43
CA LEU A 39 0.16 6.77 19.40
C LEU A 39 -0.37 6.87 20.82
N TRP A 40 -1.66 7.12 20.96
CA TRP A 40 -2.30 7.31 22.26
C TRP A 40 -3.53 6.39 22.41
N PRO A 41 -3.36 5.07 22.29
CA PRO A 41 -4.47 4.14 22.41
C PRO A 41 -4.99 4.11 23.86
N GLU A 42 -6.25 3.71 24.01
CA GLU A 42 -6.82 3.47 25.34
C GLU A 42 -6.17 2.25 26.00
N ASP A 43 -5.99 1.18 25.26
CA ASP A 43 -5.26 -0.03 25.63
C ASP A 43 -4.19 -0.42 24.59
N PRO A 44 -3.03 -0.88 25.03
CA PRO A 44 -2.54 -1.06 26.41
C PRO A 44 -1.87 0.19 26.98
N ALA A 45 -2.03 0.42 28.28
CA ALA A 45 -1.50 1.58 29.00
C ALA A 45 0.04 1.77 28.89
N TRP A 46 0.81 0.69 28.68
CA TRP A 46 2.28 0.79 28.55
C TRP A 46 2.73 1.68 27.38
N VAL A 47 1.90 1.82 26.34
CA VAL A 47 2.20 2.71 25.20
C VAL A 47 2.28 4.16 25.68
N ARG A 48 1.27 4.62 26.44
CA ARG A 48 1.22 5.98 27.00
C ARG A 48 2.41 6.27 27.92
N HIS A 49 2.74 5.31 28.80
CA HIS A 49 3.89 5.46 29.69
C HIS A 49 5.22 5.60 28.92
N ARG A 50 5.39 4.87 27.81
CA ARG A 50 6.58 5.01 26.97
C ARG A 50 6.61 6.30 26.18
N VAL A 51 5.48 6.77 25.68
CA VAL A 51 5.41 8.09 25.02
C VAL A 51 5.78 9.19 26.02
N LEU A 52 5.19 9.19 27.22
CA LEU A 52 5.52 10.14 28.28
C LEU A 52 7.00 10.04 28.69
N GLY A 53 7.52 8.82 28.84
CA GLY A 53 8.95 8.62 29.14
C GLY A 53 9.86 9.15 28.03
N ALA A 54 9.53 8.92 26.76
CA ALA A 54 10.28 9.47 25.63
C ALA A 54 10.23 11.01 25.60
N MET A 55 9.08 11.61 25.89
CA MET A 55 8.94 13.08 25.99
C MET A 55 9.75 13.66 27.15
N ALA A 56 9.75 13.00 28.31
CA ALA A 56 10.58 13.40 29.45
C ALA A 56 12.07 13.34 29.11
N LEU A 57 12.54 12.23 28.50
CA LEU A 57 13.93 12.08 28.06
C LEU A 57 14.33 13.14 27.04
N LEU A 58 13.43 13.51 26.12
CA LEU A 58 13.61 14.59 25.16
C LEU A 58 13.81 15.93 25.88
N LEU A 59 12.94 16.24 26.82
CA LEU A 59 13.03 17.49 27.61
C LEU A 59 14.35 17.56 28.38
N PHE A 60 14.71 16.47 29.08
CA PHE A 60 16.00 16.41 29.80
C PHE A 60 17.20 16.56 28.87
N SER A 61 17.20 15.87 27.73
CA SER A 61 18.25 16.02 26.71
C SER A 61 18.39 17.46 26.24
N LYS A 62 17.28 18.18 25.98
CA LYS A 62 17.30 19.55 25.51
C LYS A 62 17.71 20.54 26.57
N LEU A 63 17.29 20.37 27.83
CA LEU A 63 17.75 21.20 28.95
C LEU A 63 19.26 21.06 29.14
N ILE A 64 19.80 19.84 29.12
CA ILE A 64 21.24 19.60 29.20
C ILE A 64 21.98 20.22 28.01
N SER A 65 21.45 20.01 26.77
CA SER A 65 22.03 20.57 25.55
C SER A 65 22.19 22.10 25.64
N VAL A 66 21.16 22.79 26.12
CA VAL A 66 21.13 24.26 26.21
C VAL A 66 22.01 24.76 27.36
N THR A 67 22.20 23.99 28.43
CA THR A 67 23.12 24.36 29.52
C THR A 67 24.58 24.02 29.23
N THR A 68 24.88 23.15 28.29
CA THR A 68 26.23 22.72 27.93
C THR A 68 27.19 23.89 27.60
N PRO A 69 26.80 24.91 26.80
CA PRO A 69 27.68 26.06 26.53
C PRO A 69 28.09 26.89 27.77
N PHE A 70 27.30 26.85 28.86
CA PHE A 70 27.70 27.51 30.11
C PHE A 70 28.92 26.87 30.78
N PHE A 71 29.04 25.53 30.72
CA PHE A 71 30.24 24.85 31.21
C PHE A 71 31.46 25.20 30.35
N TYR A 72 31.26 25.37 29.04
CA TYR A 72 32.33 25.77 28.13
C TYR A 72 32.77 27.21 28.40
N LYS A 73 31.81 28.13 28.54
CA LYS A 73 32.09 29.52 29.00
C LYS A 73 32.91 29.52 30.26
N GLY A 74 32.43 28.85 31.32
CA GLY A 74 33.09 28.83 32.62
C GLY A 74 34.50 28.24 32.57
N ALA A 75 34.76 27.22 31.73
CA ALA A 75 36.09 26.67 31.52
C ALA A 75 37.05 27.69 30.88
N VAL A 76 36.57 28.44 29.88
CA VAL A 76 37.35 29.48 29.18
C VAL A 76 37.63 30.66 30.11
N ASP A 77 36.63 31.16 30.84
CA ASP A 77 36.78 32.26 31.78
C ASP A 77 37.77 31.90 32.92
N ALA A 78 37.71 30.64 33.40
CA ALA A 78 38.67 30.18 34.43
C ALA A 78 40.11 30.05 33.88
N LEU A 79 40.31 29.82 32.59
CA LEU A 79 41.64 29.82 31.95
C LEU A 79 42.14 31.23 31.66
N ALA A 80 41.26 32.17 31.38
CA ALA A 80 41.58 33.58 31.11
C ALA A 80 41.78 34.40 32.40
N GLU A 81 41.61 33.79 33.57
CA GLU A 81 41.59 34.48 34.88
C GLU A 81 40.54 35.60 34.97
N GLU A 82 39.49 35.50 34.15
CA GLU A 82 38.37 36.43 34.09
C GLU A 82 37.12 35.84 34.76
N GLY A 83 36.34 36.65 35.43
CA GLY A 83 35.05 36.28 36.00
C GLY A 83 35.10 35.56 37.35
N VAL A 84 33.92 35.32 37.93
CA VAL A 84 33.78 34.57 39.19
C VAL A 84 33.82 33.07 38.86
N PRO A 85 34.66 32.24 39.51
CA PRO A 85 34.67 30.80 39.26
C PRO A 85 33.28 30.23 39.55
N MET A 86 32.63 29.69 38.55
CA MET A 86 31.24 29.22 38.57
C MET A 86 31.02 28.02 39.51
N LEU A 87 32.10 27.35 39.93
CA LEU A 87 32.12 26.27 40.92
C LEU A 87 33.56 26.05 41.38
N ALA A 88 33.77 25.48 42.56
CA ALA A 88 35.07 25.09 43.11
C ALA A 88 35.83 24.02 42.24
N LEU A 89 35.35 23.73 41.02
CA LEU A 89 35.87 22.69 40.12
C LEU A 89 37.07 23.15 39.28
N GLY A 90 37.34 24.45 39.15
CA GLY A 90 38.38 24.98 38.25
C GLY A 90 38.17 24.64 36.75
N ALA A 91 39.07 25.13 35.89
CA ALA A 91 38.97 24.98 34.43
C ALA A 91 38.90 23.53 33.97
N VAL A 92 39.68 22.62 34.58
CA VAL A 92 39.70 21.18 34.23
C VAL A 92 38.36 20.52 34.56
N GLY A 93 37.81 20.80 35.78
CA GLY A 93 36.53 20.22 36.19
C GLY A 93 35.37 20.70 35.32
N LEU A 94 35.37 21.99 34.92
CA LEU A 94 34.35 22.53 33.98
C LEU A 94 34.48 21.96 32.58
N THR A 95 35.69 21.69 32.08
CA THR A 95 35.92 21.01 30.82
C THR A 95 35.39 19.58 30.85
N VAL A 96 35.63 18.85 31.95
CA VAL A 96 35.08 17.50 32.15
C VAL A 96 33.53 17.56 32.21
N ALA A 97 32.97 18.54 32.97
CA ALA A 97 31.52 18.73 33.04
C ALA A 97 30.89 19.01 31.67
N TYR A 98 31.54 19.82 30.83
CA TYR A 98 31.13 20.03 29.42
C TYR A 98 31.09 18.72 28.64
N GLY A 99 32.16 17.92 28.72
CA GLY A 99 32.23 16.61 28.03
C GLY A 99 31.14 15.63 28.51
N VAL A 100 30.93 15.57 29.84
CA VAL A 100 29.87 14.72 30.43
C VAL A 100 28.47 15.21 30.00
N ALA A 101 28.21 16.52 30.05
CA ALA A 101 26.93 17.07 29.61
C ALA A 101 26.63 16.77 28.14
N ARG A 102 27.65 16.85 27.27
CA ARG A 102 27.54 16.49 25.86
C ARG A 102 27.25 15.01 25.66
N LEU A 103 27.93 14.14 26.41
CA LEU A 103 27.67 12.70 26.39
C LEU A 103 26.25 12.38 26.89
N MET A 104 25.82 13.01 27.98
CA MET A 104 24.45 12.84 28.51
C MET A 104 23.38 13.28 27.51
N THR A 105 23.59 14.39 26.79
CA THR A 105 22.67 14.85 25.74
C THR A 105 22.46 13.76 24.70
N VAL A 106 23.56 13.18 24.18
CA VAL A 106 23.48 12.08 23.20
C VAL A 106 22.86 10.83 23.83
N GLY A 107 23.28 10.48 25.06
CA GLY A 107 22.75 9.33 25.79
C GLY A 107 21.24 9.37 25.98
N PHE A 108 20.69 10.51 26.42
CA PHE A 108 19.25 10.70 26.57
C PHE A 108 18.51 10.68 25.22
N GLN A 109 19.12 11.20 24.15
CA GLN A 109 18.54 11.08 22.80
C GLN A 109 18.44 9.62 22.36
N GLN A 110 19.52 8.83 22.50
CA GLN A 110 19.49 7.42 22.13
C GLN A 110 18.53 6.60 23.00
N LEU A 111 18.47 6.90 24.30
CA LEU A 111 17.54 6.23 25.21
C LEU A 111 16.08 6.56 24.86
N ARG A 112 15.78 7.81 24.52
CA ARG A 112 14.48 8.23 24.01
C ARG A 112 14.08 7.42 22.77
N ASP A 113 14.98 7.33 21.79
CA ASP A 113 14.73 6.59 20.54
C ASP A 113 14.49 5.11 20.80
N ALA A 114 15.25 4.50 21.69
CA ALA A 114 15.06 3.11 22.11
C ALA A 114 13.73 2.87 22.82
N VAL A 115 13.32 3.79 23.71
CA VAL A 115 12.03 3.72 24.41
C VAL A 115 10.86 3.85 23.43
N PHE A 116 10.95 4.79 22.48
CA PHE A 116 9.90 5.04 21.50
C PHE A 116 9.82 3.98 20.39
N ALA A 117 10.92 3.32 20.04
CA ALA A 117 10.98 2.37 18.92
C ALA A 117 9.87 1.30 19.00
N ARG A 118 9.58 0.78 20.20
CA ARG A 118 8.49 -0.20 20.40
C ARG A 118 7.11 0.40 20.11
N VAL A 119 6.88 1.66 20.45
CA VAL A 119 5.60 2.35 20.21
C VAL A 119 5.43 2.56 18.70
N GLY A 120 6.45 3.09 18.03
CA GLY A 120 6.44 3.34 16.60
C GLY A 120 6.19 2.05 15.79
N GLN A 121 6.98 0.99 16.05
CA GLN A 121 6.83 -0.27 15.32
C GLN A 121 5.46 -0.94 15.56
N ARG A 122 4.90 -0.81 16.78
CA ARG A 122 3.53 -1.29 17.04
C ARG A 122 2.50 -0.51 16.22
N ALA A 123 2.57 0.82 16.21
CA ALA A 123 1.64 1.67 15.47
C ALA A 123 1.66 1.32 13.97
N LEU A 124 2.86 1.17 13.39
CA LEU A 124 3.04 0.79 11.99
C LEU A 124 2.46 -0.59 11.70
N ARG A 125 2.73 -1.59 12.58
CA ARG A 125 2.18 -2.93 12.42
C ARG A 125 0.64 -2.94 12.47
N MET A 126 0.04 -2.20 13.40
CA MET A 126 -1.43 -2.14 13.52
C MET A 126 -2.05 -1.48 12.29
N LEU A 127 -1.48 -0.37 11.83
CA LEU A 127 -1.96 0.34 10.65
C LEU A 127 -1.83 -0.51 9.38
N ALA A 128 -0.69 -1.18 9.21
CA ALA A 128 -0.48 -2.09 8.08
C ALA A 128 -1.49 -3.24 8.08
N LEU A 129 -1.73 -3.85 9.25
CA LEU A 129 -2.71 -4.95 9.40
C LEU A 129 -4.14 -4.48 9.15
N GLU A 130 -4.52 -3.31 9.66
CA GLU A 130 -5.83 -2.72 9.44
C GLU A 130 -6.07 -2.43 7.96
N THR A 131 -5.08 -1.82 7.29
CA THR A 131 -5.15 -1.55 5.84
C THR A 131 -5.22 -2.84 5.04
N PHE A 132 -4.43 -3.85 5.39
CA PHE A 132 -4.43 -5.16 4.75
C PHE A 132 -5.81 -5.84 4.89
N ASN A 133 -6.36 -5.88 6.10
CA ASN A 133 -7.68 -6.45 6.34
C ASN A 133 -8.78 -5.69 5.60
N HIS A 134 -8.68 -4.35 5.55
CA HIS A 134 -9.65 -3.54 4.84
C HIS A 134 -9.64 -3.81 3.34
N ILE A 135 -8.46 -3.91 2.71
CA ILE A 135 -8.33 -4.24 1.28
C ILE A 135 -9.02 -5.56 0.96
N HIS A 136 -8.91 -6.58 1.83
CA HIS A 136 -9.59 -7.86 1.62
C HIS A 136 -11.11 -7.81 1.80
N LYS A 137 -11.63 -6.77 2.46
CA LYS A 137 -13.07 -6.51 2.58
C LYS A 137 -13.64 -5.70 1.42
N LEU A 138 -12.78 -5.09 0.58
CA LEU A 138 -13.24 -4.32 -0.57
C LEU A 138 -13.81 -5.23 -1.65
N SER A 139 -14.75 -4.68 -2.42
CA SER A 139 -15.48 -5.40 -3.48
C SER A 139 -14.56 -5.91 -4.58
N MET A 140 -15.00 -6.97 -5.25
CA MET A 140 -14.35 -7.52 -6.44
C MET A 140 -14.21 -6.46 -7.55
N ARG A 141 -15.18 -5.55 -7.69
CA ARG A 141 -15.11 -4.41 -8.62
C ARG A 141 -13.89 -3.55 -8.38
N TYR A 142 -13.61 -3.22 -7.12
CA TYR A 142 -12.45 -2.42 -6.74
C TYR A 142 -11.13 -3.10 -7.15
N HIS A 143 -11.02 -4.41 -6.94
CA HIS A 143 -9.83 -5.18 -7.30
C HIS A 143 -9.63 -5.32 -8.81
N ILE A 144 -10.71 -5.43 -9.60
CA ILE A 144 -10.64 -5.52 -11.06
C ILE A 144 -10.25 -4.18 -11.69
N THR A 145 -10.77 -3.05 -11.17
CA THR A 145 -10.53 -1.72 -11.74
C THR A 145 -9.16 -1.16 -11.39
N ARG A 146 -8.57 -1.59 -10.27
CA ARG A 146 -7.23 -1.15 -9.84
C ARG A 146 -6.17 -2.23 -10.04
N LYS A 147 -4.99 -1.82 -10.52
CA LYS A 147 -3.84 -2.74 -10.65
C LYS A 147 -3.36 -3.16 -9.26
N THR A 148 -3.29 -4.45 -8.98
CA THR A 148 -2.89 -5.04 -7.69
C THR A 148 -1.54 -4.52 -7.17
N GLY A 149 -0.55 -4.29 -8.06
CA GLY A 149 0.73 -3.70 -7.70
C GLY A 149 0.65 -2.25 -7.19
N GLY A 150 -0.45 -1.53 -7.49
CA GLY A 150 -0.73 -0.20 -6.95
C GLY A 150 -1.13 -0.26 -5.48
N LEU A 151 -1.95 -1.23 -5.08
CA LEU A 151 -2.44 -1.38 -3.70
C LEU A 151 -1.30 -1.71 -2.72
N SER A 152 -0.40 -2.62 -3.10
CA SER A 152 0.79 -2.95 -2.29
C SER A 152 1.67 -1.71 -2.05
N ARG A 153 1.85 -0.87 -3.08
CA ARG A 153 2.62 0.37 -2.96
C ARG A 153 1.94 1.41 -2.05
N ILE A 154 0.62 1.50 -2.07
CA ILE A 154 -0.13 2.42 -1.19
C ILE A 154 0.10 2.03 0.27
N ILE A 155 0.01 0.73 0.62
CA ILE A 155 0.32 0.25 1.98
C ILE A 155 1.76 0.61 2.36
N GLU A 156 2.73 0.23 1.52
CA GLU A 156 4.16 0.42 1.82
C GLU A 156 4.50 1.90 2.01
N ARG A 157 4.07 2.77 1.09
CA ARG A 157 4.34 4.21 1.15
C ARG A 157 3.58 4.87 2.28
N GLY A 158 2.31 4.54 2.48
CA GLY A 158 1.50 5.11 3.56
C GLY A 158 2.07 4.78 4.93
N VAL A 159 2.47 3.52 5.18
CA VAL A 159 3.11 3.11 6.43
C VAL A 159 4.47 3.79 6.63
N LYS A 160 5.31 3.90 5.57
CA LYS A 160 6.57 4.65 5.63
C LYS A 160 6.34 6.15 5.87
N GLY A 161 5.30 6.72 5.27
CA GLY A 161 4.91 8.11 5.49
C GLY A 161 4.54 8.36 6.94
N VAL A 162 3.79 7.47 7.57
CA VAL A 162 3.44 7.53 9.00
C VAL A 162 4.70 7.45 9.87
N ASP A 163 5.60 6.48 9.63
CA ASP A 163 6.86 6.33 10.40
C ASP A 163 7.69 7.62 10.33
N PHE A 164 7.87 8.14 9.11
CA PHE A 164 8.62 9.38 8.89
C PHE A 164 7.99 10.57 9.63
N LEU A 165 6.69 10.78 9.45
CA LEU A 165 5.99 11.91 10.06
C LEU A 165 6.05 11.87 11.59
N LEU A 166 5.83 10.69 12.19
CA LEU A 166 5.86 10.50 13.62
C LEU A 166 7.23 10.79 14.22
N ARG A 167 8.26 10.17 13.67
CA ARG A 167 9.65 10.38 14.12
C ARG A 167 10.07 11.81 13.94
N PHE A 168 9.74 12.36 12.79
CA PHE A 168 10.20 13.69 12.43
C PHE A 168 9.50 14.79 13.23
N LEU A 169 8.18 14.74 13.38
CA LEU A 169 7.41 15.74 14.14
C LEU A 169 7.80 15.74 15.62
N LEU A 170 7.88 14.53 16.20
CA LEU A 170 8.14 14.38 17.64
C LEU A 170 9.62 14.57 18.00
N PHE A 171 10.56 14.15 17.13
CA PHE A 171 11.98 14.06 17.52
C PHE A 171 12.92 15.01 16.76
N SER A 172 12.40 15.72 15.75
CA SER A 172 13.18 16.73 15.03
C SER A 172 12.56 18.12 15.15
N ILE A 173 11.32 18.32 14.72
CA ILE A 173 10.68 19.66 14.75
C ILE A 173 10.38 20.09 16.17
N GLY A 174 9.72 19.28 16.97
CA GLY A 174 9.38 19.63 18.35
C GLY A 174 10.59 20.03 19.18
N PRO A 175 11.65 19.19 19.24
CA PRO A 175 12.90 19.53 19.91
C PRO A 175 13.61 20.77 19.38
N LEU A 176 13.59 20.98 18.05
CA LEU A 176 14.18 22.18 17.43
C LEU A 176 13.46 23.46 17.89
N MET A 177 12.13 23.45 17.86
CA MET A 177 11.34 24.62 18.31
C MET A 177 11.60 24.93 19.79
N LEU A 178 11.63 23.89 20.63
CA LEU A 178 11.97 24.05 22.05
C LEU A 178 13.37 24.63 22.23
N GLU A 179 14.36 24.14 21.49
CA GLU A 179 15.75 24.59 21.53
C GLU A 179 15.89 26.06 21.11
N LEU A 180 15.23 26.46 20.01
CA LEU A 180 15.22 27.84 19.54
C LEU A 180 14.61 28.79 20.57
N VAL A 181 13.52 28.41 21.24
CA VAL A 181 12.90 29.18 22.29
C VAL A 181 13.85 29.32 23.51
N LEU A 182 14.44 28.22 23.97
CA LEU A 182 15.35 28.22 25.11
C LEU A 182 16.61 29.06 24.84
N VAL A 183 17.24 28.86 23.66
CA VAL A 183 18.42 29.67 23.27
C VAL A 183 18.03 31.13 23.09
N GLY A 184 16.87 31.43 22.52
CA GLY A 184 16.36 32.81 22.41
C GLY A 184 16.21 33.48 23.76
N ILE A 185 15.68 32.78 24.77
CA ILE A 185 15.58 33.29 26.15
C ILE A 185 16.98 33.57 26.71
N ILE A 186 17.93 32.66 26.53
CA ILE A 186 19.31 32.85 27.02
C ILE A 186 19.98 34.06 26.36
N LEU A 187 19.83 34.20 25.02
CA LEU A 187 20.38 35.35 24.32
C LEU A 187 19.81 36.67 24.81
N ALA A 188 18.50 36.72 25.10
CA ALA A 188 17.85 37.93 25.62
C ALA A 188 18.24 38.25 27.07
N VAL A 189 18.47 37.26 27.94
CA VAL A 189 18.68 37.43 29.38
C VAL A 189 20.17 37.55 29.72
N VAL A 190 21.04 36.78 29.07
CA VAL A 190 22.48 36.70 29.40
C VAL A 190 23.31 37.68 28.58
N PHE A 191 22.94 37.95 27.32
CA PHE A 191 23.73 38.83 26.46
C PHE A 191 23.11 40.23 26.35
N ASP A 192 22.08 40.38 25.56
CA ASP A 192 21.27 41.60 25.40
C ASP A 192 20.19 41.30 24.33
N PHE A 193 19.11 42.05 24.35
CA PHE A 193 18.02 41.94 23.38
C PHE A 193 18.49 42.03 21.90
N TRP A 194 19.55 42.81 21.64
CA TRP A 194 20.11 42.95 20.28
C TRP A 194 20.67 41.65 19.71
N TYR A 195 21.26 40.77 20.55
CA TYR A 195 21.71 39.43 20.11
C TYR A 195 20.54 38.58 19.67
N LEU A 196 19.45 38.57 20.44
CA LEU A 196 18.21 37.88 20.06
C LEU A 196 17.69 38.40 18.72
N LEU A 197 17.68 39.74 18.51
CA LEU A 197 17.14 40.33 17.28
C LEU A 197 17.95 39.94 16.05
N VAL A 198 19.29 39.99 16.14
CA VAL A 198 20.17 39.56 15.02
C VAL A 198 20.01 38.08 14.72
N VAL A 199 19.97 37.21 15.75
CA VAL A 199 19.80 35.75 15.54
C VAL A 199 18.41 35.45 14.98
N ALA A 200 17.35 36.03 15.55
CA ALA A 200 15.98 35.83 15.05
C ALA A 200 15.80 36.35 13.63
N GLY A 201 16.39 37.51 13.29
CA GLY A 201 16.41 38.06 11.93
C GLY A 201 17.14 37.16 10.96
N THR A 202 18.30 36.62 11.36
CA THR A 202 19.07 35.65 10.56
C THR A 202 18.26 34.38 10.31
N ILE A 203 17.63 33.83 11.34
CA ILE A 203 16.79 32.63 11.22
C ILE A 203 15.58 32.91 10.32
N ALA A 204 14.89 34.03 10.51
CA ALA A 204 13.74 34.39 9.68
C ALA A 204 14.12 34.53 8.21
N LEU A 205 15.25 35.23 7.90
CA LEU A 205 15.76 35.37 6.55
C LEU A 205 16.21 34.03 5.96
N TYR A 206 16.85 33.19 6.75
CA TYR A 206 17.26 31.84 6.34
C TYR A 206 16.04 30.99 5.99
N VAL A 207 15.02 30.97 6.84
CA VAL A 207 13.78 30.21 6.62
C VAL A 207 13.09 30.71 5.36
N TRP A 208 12.89 32.02 5.24
CA TRP A 208 12.29 32.61 4.04
C TRP A 208 13.05 32.23 2.76
N PHE A 209 14.38 32.41 2.74
CA PHE A 209 15.21 32.05 1.59
C PHE A 209 15.12 30.57 1.26
N THR A 210 15.17 29.71 2.28
CA THR A 210 15.07 28.25 2.11
C THR A 210 13.74 27.87 1.46
N PHE A 211 12.61 28.42 1.90
CA PHE A 211 11.31 28.14 1.31
C PHE A 211 11.20 28.67 -0.12
N ALA A 212 11.56 29.92 -0.36
CA ALA A 212 11.48 30.55 -1.67
C ALA A 212 12.30 29.79 -2.72
N VAL A 213 13.56 29.45 -2.40
CA VAL A 213 14.43 28.70 -3.31
C VAL A 213 13.98 27.24 -3.45
N THR A 214 13.49 26.61 -2.38
CA THR A 214 13.00 25.23 -2.45
C THR A 214 11.78 25.11 -3.36
N GLU A 215 10.86 26.07 -3.31
CA GLU A 215 9.67 26.09 -4.16
C GLU A 215 10.05 26.22 -5.64
N TRP A 216 10.99 27.13 -5.97
CA TRP A 216 11.55 27.21 -7.31
C TRP A 216 12.21 25.90 -7.76
N ARG A 217 12.96 25.23 -6.89
CA ARG A 217 13.63 23.94 -7.16
C ARG A 217 12.67 22.78 -7.40
N VAL A 218 11.48 22.80 -6.78
CA VAL A 218 10.46 21.75 -6.99
C VAL A 218 10.11 21.61 -8.48
N LYS A 219 10.02 22.73 -9.22
CA LYS A 219 9.73 22.70 -10.66
C LYS A 219 10.84 22.01 -11.46
N LEU A 220 12.10 22.35 -11.16
CA LEU A 220 13.26 21.74 -11.81
C LEU A 220 13.38 20.24 -11.50
N ARG A 221 13.10 19.84 -10.28
CA ARG A 221 13.13 18.44 -9.88
C ARG A 221 12.00 17.63 -10.50
N ARG A 222 10.84 18.23 -10.69
CA ARG A 222 9.72 17.60 -11.39
C ARG A 222 10.10 17.31 -12.84
N GLU A 223 10.68 18.31 -13.57
CA GLU A 223 11.21 18.11 -14.92
C GLU A 223 12.22 16.95 -14.97
N MET A 224 13.16 16.89 -14.03
CA MET A 224 14.14 15.80 -13.93
C MET A 224 13.46 14.44 -13.72
N ASN A 225 12.49 14.34 -12.81
CA ASN A 225 11.76 13.09 -12.52
C ASN A 225 10.94 12.62 -13.74
N ASP A 226 10.33 13.54 -14.49
CA ASP A 226 9.56 13.22 -15.69
C ASP A 226 10.49 12.63 -16.78
N GLN A 227 11.69 13.20 -16.95
CA GLN A 227 12.70 12.66 -17.88
C GLN A 227 13.27 11.31 -17.41
N ASP A 228 13.48 11.11 -16.11
CA ASP A 228 13.88 9.82 -15.53
C ASP A 228 12.84 8.74 -15.81
N THR A 229 11.56 9.08 -15.62
CA THR A 229 10.44 8.17 -15.89
C THR A 229 10.37 7.77 -17.35
N ASP A 230 10.54 8.74 -18.30
CA ASP A 230 10.56 8.47 -19.74
C ASP A 230 11.73 7.56 -20.13
N ALA A 231 12.92 7.80 -19.58
CA ALA A 231 14.10 6.96 -19.84
C ALA A 231 13.91 5.53 -19.31
N ASN A 232 13.44 5.39 -18.06
CA ASN A 232 13.17 4.10 -17.44
C ASN A 232 12.08 3.32 -18.17
N GLN A 233 11.02 3.97 -18.63
CA GLN A 233 9.98 3.34 -19.41
C GLN A 233 10.51 2.76 -20.72
N LYS A 234 11.37 3.51 -21.45
CA LYS A 234 12.01 3.02 -22.68
C LYS A 234 12.91 1.81 -22.43
N ALA A 235 13.68 1.83 -21.34
CA ALA A 235 14.52 0.70 -20.95
C ALA A 235 13.67 -0.54 -20.66
N ILE A 236 12.60 -0.41 -19.84
CA ILE A 236 11.70 -1.50 -19.50
C ILE A 236 11.00 -2.04 -20.74
N ASP A 237 10.48 -1.19 -21.62
CA ASP A 237 9.82 -1.59 -22.87
C ASP A 237 10.76 -2.41 -23.76
N SER A 238 12.02 -1.97 -23.90
CA SER A 238 13.03 -2.68 -24.69
C SER A 238 13.37 -4.05 -24.10
N LEU A 239 13.48 -4.14 -22.74
CA LEU A 239 13.76 -5.39 -22.04
C LEU A 239 12.58 -6.36 -22.05
N LEU A 240 11.36 -5.88 -21.92
CA LEU A 240 10.15 -6.72 -22.02
C LEU A 240 9.97 -7.30 -23.43
N ASN A 241 10.43 -6.56 -24.46
CA ASN A 241 10.39 -6.98 -25.85
C ASN A 241 11.74 -7.51 -26.34
N PHE A 242 12.57 -8.07 -25.44
CA PHE A 242 13.94 -8.49 -25.75
C PHE A 242 14.01 -9.42 -26.96
N GLU A 243 13.12 -10.41 -27.07
CA GLU A 243 13.06 -11.33 -28.21
C GLU A 243 12.81 -10.57 -29.52
N THR A 244 11.88 -9.63 -29.52
CA THR A 244 11.58 -8.81 -30.69
C THR A 244 12.80 -7.97 -31.10
N VAL A 245 13.50 -7.35 -30.13
CA VAL A 245 14.72 -6.59 -30.40
C VAL A 245 15.78 -7.48 -31.06
N LYS A 246 15.94 -8.73 -30.59
CA LYS A 246 16.85 -9.72 -31.15
C LYS A 246 16.43 -10.20 -32.54
N TYR A 247 15.15 -10.50 -32.75
CA TYR A 247 14.65 -10.93 -34.05
C TYR A 247 14.88 -9.90 -35.16
N PHE A 248 14.86 -8.62 -34.82
CA PHE A 248 15.05 -7.53 -35.78
C PHE A 248 16.49 -6.96 -35.78
N GLY A 249 17.42 -7.47 -34.97
CA GLY A 249 18.78 -6.96 -34.85
C GLY A 249 18.82 -5.47 -34.49
N ALA A 250 17.90 -5.03 -33.62
CA ALA A 250 17.60 -3.61 -33.38
C ALA A 250 18.30 -3.04 -32.13
N GLU A 251 19.30 -3.75 -31.58
CA GLU A 251 19.98 -3.36 -30.33
C GLU A 251 20.57 -1.95 -30.39
N ALA A 252 21.23 -1.62 -31.51
CA ALA A 252 21.83 -0.28 -31.69
C ALA A 252 20.75 0.83 -31.74
N ARG A 253 19.59 0.55 -32.33
CA ARG A 253 18.48 1.50 -32.39
C ARG A 253 17.87 1.73 -31.00
N GLU A 254 17.68 0.66 -30.21
CA GLU A 254 17.17 0.76 -28.85
C GLU A 254 18.18 1.46 -27.92
N ALA A 255 19.48 1.17 -28.06
CA ALA A 255 20.53 1.88 -27.35
C ALA A 255 20.51 3.39 -27.63
N GLN A 256 20.39 3.79 -28.90
CA GLN A 256 20.32 5.21 -29.30
C GLN A 256 19.03 5.87 -28.77
N ARG A 257 17.89 5.14 -28.77
CA ARG A 257 16.61 5.62 -28.22
C ARG A 257 16.72 5.88 -26.73
N TYR A 258 17.37 4.98 -26.00
CA TYR A 258 17.62 5.12 -24.56
C TYR A 258 18.61 6.24 -24.26
N ASP A 259 19.72 6.33 -24.99
CA ASP A 259 20.73 7.38 -24.85
C ASP A 259 20.15 8.78 -25.05
N SER A 260 19.30 8.96 -26.05
CA SER A 260 18.60 10.24 -26.30
C SER A 260 17.67 10.64 -25.13
N ALA A 261 17.08 9.68 -24.44
CA ALA A 261 16.27 9.94 -23.25
C ALA A 261 17.16 10.27 -22.04
N MET A 262 18.26 9.54 -21.87
CA MET A 262 19.25 9.80 -20.83
C MET A 262 19.95 11.16 -20.98
N GLU A 263 20.19 11.62 -22.19
CA GLU A 263 20.72 12.98 -22.45
C GLU A 263 19.77 14.08 -21.94
N LYS A 264 18.46 13.90 -22.11
CA LYS A 264 17.48 14.85 -21.58
C LYS A 264 17.45 14.82 -20.05
N TYR A 265 17.48 13.61 -19.46
CA TYR A 265 17.59 13.44 -18.02
C TYR A 265 18.87 14.10 -17.48
N GLU A 266 20.02 13.87 -18.10
CA GLU A 266 21.29 14.49 -17.72
C GLU A 266 21.20 16.02 -17.66
N LYS A 267 20.66 16.66 -18.70
CA LYS A 267 20.48 18.13 -18.76
C LYS A 267 19.59 18.63 -17.62
N ALA A 268 18.49 17.93 -17.32
CA ALA A 268 17.59 18.28 -16.21
C ALA A 268 18.24 18.03 -14.84
N ALA A 269 18.99 16.95 -14.69
CA ALA A 269 19.73 16.61 -13.47
C ALA A 269 20.82 17.63 -13.16
N ILE A 270 21.57 18.11 -14.16
CA ILE A 270 22.57 19.16 -14.01
C ILE A 270 21.94 20.47 -13.52
N LYS A 271 20.81 20.90 -14.10
CA LYS A 271 20.08 22.10 -13.64
C LYS A 271 19.63 21.94 -12.19
N THR A 272 19.12 20.75 -11.83
CA THR A 272 18.69 20.43 -10.46
C THR A 272 19.87 20.48 -9.48
N ASN A 273 21.05 19.98 -9.85
CA ASN A 273 22.27 20.05 -9.04
C ASN A 273 22.77 21.47 -8.85
N TYR A 274 22.77 22.30 -9.91
CA TYR A 274 23.13 23.71 -9.77
C TYR A 274 22.17 24.47 -8.84
N SER A 275 20.88 24.19 -8.92
CA SER A 275 19.89 24.78 -8.01
C SER A 275 20.11 24.36 -6.55
N LEU A 276 20.62 23.14 -6.31
CA LEU A 276 20.98 22.68 -4.97
C LEU A 276 22.22 23.39 -4.45
N ALA A 277 23.22 23.54 -5.29
CA ALA A 277 24.44 24.29 -4.94
C ALA A 277 24.10 25.75 -4.58
N PHE A 278 23.22 26.39 -5.35
CA PHE A 278 22.74 27.74 -5.06
C PHE A 278 22.01 27.83 -3.70
N LEU A 279 21.12 26.86 -3.40
CA LEU A 279 20.45 26.78 -2.09
C LEU A 279 21.46 26.67 -0.96
N ASN A 280 22.37 25.69 -1.05
CA ASN A 280 23.36 25.43 0.01
C ASN A 280 24.30 26.61 0.23
N PHE A 281 24.75 27.24 -0.85
CA PHE A 281 25.60 28.43 -0.75
C PHE A 281 24.88 29.60 -0.10
N GLY A 282 23.64 29.89 -0.54
CA GLY A 282 22.84 30.97 0.04
C GLY A 282 22.50 30.73 1.52
N GLN A 283 22.18 29.51 1.89
CA GLN A 283 21.97 29.12 3.30
C GLN A 283 23.24 29.35 4.13
N SER A 284 24.39 28.88 3.64
CA SER A 284 25.68 29.07 4.33
C SER A 284 26.05 30.54 4.42
N PHE A 285 25.80 31.34 3.37
CA PHE A 285 26.05 32.77 3.36
C PHE A 285 25.24 33.51 4.44
N LEU A 286 23.94 33.21 4.53
CA LEU A 286 23.05 33.86 5.52
C LEU A 286 23.43 33.48 6.95
N ILE A 287 23.68 32.22 7.23
CA ILE A 287 24.07 31.75 8.57
C ILE A 287 25.44 32.33 8.96
N THR A 288 26.41 32.25 8.04
CA THR A 288 27.77 32.80 8.33
C THR A 288 27.73 34.32 8.51
N GLY A 289 26.90 35.04 7.73
CA GLY A 289 26.67 36.45 7.90
C GLY A 289 26.10 36.80 9.29
N GLY A 290 25.08 36.06 9.74
CA GLY A 290 24.53 36.20 11.08
C GLY A 290 25.55 35.85 12.18
N LEU A 291 26.32 34.79 12.00
CA LEU A 291 27.40 34.41 12.91
C LEU A 291 28.45 35.55 13.01
N ILE A 292 28.93 36.08 11.89
CA ILE A 292 29.88 37.21 11.89
C ILE A 292 29.29 38.41 12.64
N GLY A 293 28.02 38.76 12.37
CA GLY A 293 27.35 39.86 13.05
C GLY A 293 27.36 39.70 14.58
N VAL A 294 26.91 38.54 15.05
CA VAL A 294 26.87 38.25 16.50
C VAL A 294 28.26 38.16 17.10
N MET A 295 29.24 37.57 16.40
CA MET A 295 30.63 37.47 16.87
C MET A 295 31.31 38.84 16.95
N VAL A 296 31.05 39.75 15.98
CA VAL A 296 31.56 41.14 16.05
C VAL A 296 30.96 41.88 17.24
N MET A 297 29.65 41.75 17.49
CA MET A 297 29.01 42.33 18.69
C MET A 297 29.64 41.79 19.97
N ALA A 298 29.88 40.49 20.05
CA ALA A 298 30.51 39.87 21.22
C ALA A 298 31.97 40.32 21.38
N ALA A 299 32.75 40.44 20.31
CA ALA A 299 34.12 40.94 20.35
C ALA A 299 34.20 42.41 20.88
N ILE A 300 33.27 43.25 20.39
CA ILE A 300 33.16 44.66 20.89
C ILE A 300 32.77 44.64 22.37
N GLY A 301 31.85 43.78 22.80
CA GLY A 301 31.45 43.62 24.20
C GLY A 301 32.62 43.20 25.10
N VAL A 302 33.48 42.29 24.64
CA VAL A 302 34.71 41.90 25.37
C VAL A 302 35.70 43.05 25.45
N GLN A 303 35.95 43.76 24.33
CA GLN A 303 36.84 44.91 24.33
C GLN A 303 36.38 46.04 25.27
N ASN A 304 35.07 46.23 25.39
CA ASN A 304 34.48 47.23 26.27
C ASN A 304 34.34 46.73 27.74
N GLY A 305 34.75 45.52 28.06
CA GLY A 305 34.66 44.91 29.38
C GLY A 305 33.24 44.58 29.86
N SER A 306 32.25 44.59 28.95
CA SER A 306 30.86 44.20 29.28
C SER A 306 30.61 42.68 29.15
N LEU A 307 31.45 41.97 28.44
CA LEU A 307 31.41 40.52 28.26
C LEU A 307 32.78 39.91 28.56
N THR A 308 32.81 38.60 28.88
CA THR A 308 34.04 37.82 29.07
C THR A 308 34.45 37.12 27.76
N VAL A 309 35.69 36.60 27.71
CA VAL A 309 36.15 35.75 26.60
C VAL A 309 35.30 34.47 26.52
N GLY A 310 34.84 33.94 27.65
CA GLY A 310 33.93 32.81 27.69
C GLY A 310 32.56 33.13 27.09
N ASP A 311 32.05 34.36 27.23
CA ASP A 311 30.80 34.79 26.57
C ASP A 311 30.92 34.78 25.05
N PHE A 312 32.04 35.26 24.52
CA PHE A 312 32.34 35.18 23.07
C PHE A 312 32.28 33.75 22.54
N VAL A 313 32.89 32.83 23.28
CA VAL A 313 32.90 31.40 22.91
C VAL A 313 31.49 30.79 23.07
N MET A 314 30.75 31.16 24.10
CA MET A 314 29.41 30.66 24.35
C MET A 314 28.42 31.04 23.23
N VAL A 315 28.47 32.29 22.75
CA VAL A 315 27.66 32.78 21.64
C VAL A 315 27.95 32.00 20.37
N ASN A 316 29.23 31.76 20.08
CA ASN A 316 29.62 30.92 18.93
C ASN A 316 29.04 29.48 19.04
N ALA A 317 29.13 28.89 20.24
CA ALA A 317 28.58 27.55 20.47
C ALA A 317 27.07 27.49 20.23
N TYR A 318 26.29 28.48 20.65
CA TYR A 318 24.85 28.55 20.37
C TYR A 318 24.56 28.74 18.89
N MET A 319 25.30 29.55 18.16
CA MET A 319 25.13 29.74 16.72
C MET A 319 25.37 28.45 15.95
N VAL A 320 26.43 27.70 16.28
CA VAL A 320 26.69 26.38 15.68
C VAL A 320 25.59 25.38 16.02
N GLN A 321 25.11 25.37 17.26
CA GLN A 321 24.05 24.49 17.74
C GLN A 321 22.72 24.70 17.01
N ILE A 322 22.35 25.95 16.70
CA ILE A 322 21.14 26.30 15.95
C ILE A 322 21.29 25.97 14.45
N THR A 323 22.49 26.14 13.89
CA THR A 323 22.77 25.97 12.46
C THR A 323 22.54 24.53 11.97
N ILE A 324 22.95 23.53 12.75
CA ILE A 324 22.90 22.12 12.36
C ILE A 324 21.47 21.67 12.01
N PRO A 325 20.45 21.84 12.88
CA PRO A 325 19.09 21.44 12.55
C PRO A 325 18.43 22.31 11.45
N LEU A 326 18.81 23.59 11.34
CA LEU A 326 18.28 24.46 10.28
C LEU A 326 18.68 23.99 8.88
N ASN A 327 19.88 23.45 8.71
CA ASN A 327 20.36 22.94 7.41
C ASN A 327 19.49 21.81 6.84
N PHE A 328 18.76 21.09 7.69
CA PHE A 328 17.85 20.03 7.26
C PHE A 328 16.44 20.51 6.91
N LEU A 329 16.09 21.76 7.22
CA LEU A 329 14.71 22.26 7.13
C LEU A 329 14.12 22.14 5.72
N GLY A 330 14.90 22.43 4.67
CA GLY A 330 14.46 22.35 3.29
C GLY A 330 14.18 20.91 2.81
N THR A 331 14.98 19.94 3.27
CA THR A 331 14.74 18.52 2.95
C THR A 331 13.50 18.01 3.66
N VAL A 332 13.37 18.37 4.91
CA VAL A 332 12.28 18.03 5.80
C VAL A 332 10.92 18.46 5.28
N TYR A 333 10.80 19.70 4.82
CA TYR A 333 9.54 20.20 4.26
C TYR A 333 9.02 19.32 3.12
N ARG A 334 9.92 18.89 2.23
CA ARG A 334 9.55 18.01 1.10
C ARG A 334 9.12 16.62 1.56
N GLU A 335 9.89 16.04 2.48
CA GLU A 335 9.60 14.71 3.02
C GLU A 335 8.27 14.68 3.79
N ILE A 336 7.97 15.76 4.57
CA ILE A 336 6.68 15.90 5.24
C ILE A 336 5.55 15.98 4.20
N ARG A 337 5.71 16.79 3.15
CA ARG A 337 4.68 16.92 2.10
C ARG A 337 4.44 15.58 1.42
N GLN A 338 5.52 14.86 1.06
CA GLN A 338 5.41 13.54 0.45
C GLN A 338 4.75 12.54 1.41
N ALA A 339 5.16 12.51 2.67
CA ALA A 339 4.55 11.65 3.68
C ALA A 339 3.05 11.91 3.86
N LEU A 340 2.64 13.18 3.86
CA LEU A 340 1.22 13.54 3.95
C LEU A 340 0.41 13.08 2.74
N VAL A 341 0.97 13.13 1.52
CA VAL A 341 0.33 12.62 0.31
C VAL A 341 0.20 11.10 0.37
N ASP A 342 1.29 10.39 0.67
CA ASP A 342 1.31 8.92 0.76
C ASP A 342 0.35 8.39 1.85
N MET A 343 0.28 9.09 2.98
CA MET A 343 -0.67 8.80 4.05
C MET A 343 -2.11 9.11 3.63
N GLY A 344 -2.32 10.21 2.91
CA GLY A 344 -3.62 10.59 2.36
C GLY A 344 -4.18 9.48 1.50
N GLU A 345 -3.42 8.99 0.52
CA GLU A 345 -3.82 7.86 -0.34
C GLU A 345 -4.18 6.60 0.46
N MET A 346 -3.43 6.29 1.51
CA MET A 346 -3.71 5.13 2.36
C MET A 346 -4.98 5.32 3.20
N PHE A 347 -5.20 6.50 3.77
CA PHE A 347 -6.42 6.77 4.55
C PHE A 347 -7.66 6.90 3.67
N ASP A 348 -7.54 7.42 2.45
CA ASP A 348 -8.61 7.43 1.46
C ASP A 348 -8.99 5.99 1.07
N LEU A 349 -8.00 5.09 1.00
CA LEU A 349 -8.25 3.66 0.81
C LEU A 349 -9.02 3.04 1.98
N LEU A 350 -8.65 3.37 3.23
CA LEU A 350 -9.35 2.91 4.43
C LEU A 350 -10.78 3.46 4.56
N GLU A 351 -11.09 4.60 3.94
CA GLU A 351 -12.43 5.19 3.92
C GLU A 351 -13.30 4.64 2.76
N GLN A 352 -12.75 3.83 1.83
CA GLN A 352 -13.55 3.23 0.76
C GLN A 352 -14.58 2.26 1.36
N PRO A 353 -15.88 2.41 1.06
CA PRO A 353 -16.88 1.50 1.59
C PRO A 353 -16.77 0.13 0.91
N ALA A 354 -16.95 -0.94 1.69
CA ALA A 354 -17.18 -2.27 1.12
C ALA A 354 -18.59 -2.30 0.50
N GLU A 355 -18.70 -2.64 -0.80
CA GLU A 355 -20.00 -2.69 -1.50
C GLU A 355 -20.89 -3.82 -0.97
N VAL A 356 -20.29 -4.93 -0.55
CA VAL A 356 -20.99 -6.10 0.01
C VAL A 356 -20.56 -6.28 1.45
N THR A 357 -21.51 -6.14 2.36
CA THR A 357 -21.29 -6.32 3.80
C THR A 357 -22.34 -7.27 4.36
N ASP A 358 -21.99 -7.95 5.44
CA ASP A 358 -22.98 -8.77 6.14
C ASP A 358 -24.04 -7.88 6.79
N ALA A 359 -25.29 -8.33 6.73
CA ALA A 359 -26.37 -7.65 7.45
C ALA A 359 -26.09 -7.67 8.97
N PRO A 360 -26.51 -6.65 9.74
CA PRO A 360 -26.23 -6.58 11.17
C PRO A 360 -26.75 -7.78 11.96
N ASP A 361 -27.77 -8.45 11.44
CA ASP A 361 -28.43 -9.63 11.99
C ASP A 361 -28.16 -10.91 11.19
N ALA A 362 -27.17 -10.90 10.30
CA ALA A 362 -26.79 -12.05 9.48
C ALA A 362 -26.43 -13.25 10.37
N LYS A 363 -27.01 -14.40 10.01
CA LYS A 363 -26.74 -15.67 10.69
C LYS A 363 -25.81 -16.54 9.85
N PRO A 364 -25.08 -17.48 10.44
CA PRO A 364 -24.38 -18.49 9.65
C PRO A 364 -25.35 -19.26 8.74
N LEU A 365 -24.93 -19.57 7.52
CA LEU A 365 -25.68 -20.40 6.60
C LEU A 365 -25.76 -21.84 7.13
N GLU A 366 -26.96 -22.36 7.26
CA GLU A 366 -27.20 -23.76 7.65
C GLU A 366 -27.50 -24.58 6.39
N VAL A 367 -26.53 -25.39 5.96
CA VAL A 367 -26.69 -26.26 4.78
C VAL A 367 -27.29 -27.60 5.22
N THR A 368 -28.48 -27.91 4.70
CA THR A 368 -29.19 -29.16 4.97
C THR A 368 -29.12 -30.14 3.81
N GLY A 369 -29.16 -29.65 2.60
CA GLY A 369 -29.07 -30.47 1.38
C GLY A 369 -28.22 -29.85 0.28
N GLY A 370 -28.01 -28.54 0.33
CA GLY A 370 -27.27 -27.80 -0.68
C GLY A 370 -28.10 -27.45 -1.91
N ARG A 371 -29.42 -27.27 -1.77
CA ARG A 371 -30.27 -26.78 -2.86
C ARG A 371 -29.94 -25.35 -3.19
N VAL A 372 -29.61 -25.07 -4.46
CA VAL A 372 -29.31 -23.72 -4.96
C VAL A 372 -30.46 -23.22 -5.81
N GLU A 373 -30.96 -22.03 -5.52
CA GLU A 373 -32.09 -21.42 -6.23
C GLU A 373 -31.81 -19.97 -6.61
N LEU A 374 -31.86 -19.68 -7.90
CA LEU A 374 -31.94 -18.34 -8.45
C LEU A 374 -33.44 -18.08 -8.77
N ASP A 375 -34.02 -17.06 -8.15
CA ASP A 375 -35.42 -16.69 -8.31
C ASP A 375 -35.51 -15.31 -8.94
N ALA A 376 -35.84 -15.28 -10.24
CA ALA A 376 -35.97 -14.07 -11.07
C ALA A 376 -34.81 -13.07 -10.92
N VAL A 377 -33.57 -13.59 -10.88
CA VAL A 377 -32.37 -12.80 -10.61
C VAL A 377 -32.10 -11.79 -11.72
N ARG A 378 -31.98 -10.52 -11.34
CA ARG A 378 -31.59 -9.41 -12.21
C ARG A 378 -30.26 -8.83 -11.72
N PHE A 379 -29.34 -8.60 -12.64
CA PHE A 379 -28.04 -8.04 -12.29
C PHE A 379 -27.38 -7.31 -13.47
N GLY A 380 -26.61 -6.27 -13.15
CA GLY A 380 -25.71 -5.56 -14.06
C GLY A 380 -24.51 -5.03 -13.30
N TYR A 381 -23.32 -5.07 -13.92
CA TYR A 381 -22.13 -4.46 -13.32
C TYR A 381 -22.24 -2.94 -13.27
N ASP A 382 -22.91 -2.35 -14.25
CA ASP A 382 -23.24 -0.94 -14.34
C ASP A 382 -24.76 -0.76 -14.43
N ALA A 383 -25.27 0.35 -13.94
CA ALA A 383 -26.71 0.62 -13.90
C ALA A 383 -27.37 0.62 -15.31
N GLU A 384 -26.57 0.96 -16.34
CA GLU A 384 -27.05 1.08 -17.72
C GLU A 384 -27.05 -0.25 -18.50
N ARG A 385 -26.32 -1.29 -18.02
CA ARG A 385 -26.14 -2.57 -18.73
C ARG A 385 -26.58 -3.75 -17.90
N ALA A 386 -27.83 -4.21 -18.11
CA ALA A 386 -28.31 -5.45 -17.52
C ALA A 386 -27.62 -6.67 -18.16
N ILE A 387 -27.01 -7.52 -17.31
CA ILE A 387 -26.37 -8.77 -17.71
C ILE A 387 -27.33 -9.95 -17.50
N LEU A 388 -28.03 -10.03 -16.36
CA LEU A 388 -29.06 -11.01 -16.08
C LEU A 388 -30.42 -10.29 -15.99
N LYS A 389 -31.44 -10.83 -16.67
CA LYS A 389 -32.71 -10.16 -16.88
C LYS A 389 -33.90 -10.94 -16.31
N GLY A 390 -33.73 -11.55 -15.14
CA GLY A 390 -34.77 -12.34 -14.49
C GLY A 390 -34.52 -13.86 -14.65
N VAL A 391 -33.28 -14.27 -14.42
CA VAL A 391 -32.84 -15.67 -14.51
C VAL A 391 -33.43 -16.46 -13.33
N SER A 392 -34.13 -17.55 -13.63
CA SER A 392 -34.61 -18.51 -12.66
C SER A 392 -34.01 -19.89 -12.95
N VAL A 393 -33.28 -20.45 -11.99
CA VAL A 393 -32.57 -21.72 -12.05
C VAL A 393 -32.65 -22.38 -10.71
N THR A 394 -32.93 -23.68 -10.67
CA THR A 394 -32.89 -24.50 -9.45
C THR A 394 -32.00 -25.70 -9.67
N ALA A 395 -31.05 -25.92 -8.78
CA ALA A 395 -30.28 -27.14 -8.65
C ALA A 395 -30.73 -27.84 -7.36
N GLU A 396 -31.28 -29.05 -7.49
CA GLU A 396 -31.70 -29.82 -6.33
C GLU A 396 -30.49 -30.45 -5.61
N PRO A 397 -30.63 -30.91 -4.35
CA PRO A 397 -29.55 -31.54 -3.61
C PRO A 397 -28.96 -32.73 -4.38
N GLY A 398 -27.64 -32.69 -4.63
CA GLY A 398 -26.92 -33.74 -5.36
C GLY A 398 -27.10 -33.73 -6.88
N GLU A 399 -27.84 -32.74 -7.45
CA GLU A 399 -28.04 -32.58 -8.90
C GLU A 399 -26.83 -31.86 -9.54
N MET A 400 -26.43 -32.30 -10.71
CA MET A 400 -25.46 -31.62 -11.57
C MET A 400 -26.19 -30.78 -12.62
N VAL A 401 -26.08 -29.46 -12.51
CA VAL A 401 -26.71 -28.51 -13.43
C VAL A 401 -25.65 -27.84 -14.30
N ALA A 402 -25.73 -28.03 -15.63
CA ALA A 402 -24.87 -27.37 -16.58
C ALA A 402 -25.48 -26.07 -17.11
N ILE A 403 -24.72 -24.98 -17.05
CA ILE A 403 -25.09 -23.65 -17.59
C ILE A 403 -24.30 -23.44 -18.87
N VAL A 404 -25.00 -23.40 -20.00
CA VAL A 404 -24.43 -23.27 -21.35
C VAL A 404 -24.95 -22.01 -22.03
N GLY A 405 -24.25 -21.52 -23.04
CA GLY A 405 -24.67 -20.34 -23.81
C GLY A 405 -23.49 -19.61 -24.46
N SER A 406 -23.79 -18.63 -25.29
CA SER A 406 -22.78 -17.84 -25.99
C SER A 406 -21.87 -17.04 -25.05
N THR A 407 -20.69 -16.64 -25.52
CA THR A 407 -19.82 -15.73 -24.77
C THR A 407 -20.55 -14.44 -24.46
N GLY A 408 -20.49 -13.98 -23.21
CA GLY A 408 -21.21 -12.77 -22.76
C GLY A 408 -22.67 -12.98 -22.38
N SER A 409 -23.20 -14.23 -22.39
CA SER A 409 -24.59 -14.51 -21.98
C SER A 409 -24.88 -14.37 -20.48
N GLY A 410 -23.83 -14.24 -19.63
CA GLY A 410 -23.98 -14.08 -18.19
C GLY A 410 -23.58 -15.29 -17.33
N LYS A 411 -23.05 -16.36 -17.92
CA LYS A 411 -22.67 -17.62 -17.21
C LYS A 411 -21.74 -17.37 -16.01
N SER A 412 -20.58 -16.77 -16.24
CA SER A 412 -19.60 -16.49 -15.16
C SER A 412 -20.13 -15.47 -14.14
N THR A 413 -21.13 -14.66 -14.51
CA THR A 413 -21.81 -13.75 -13.59
C THR A 413 -22.61 -14.52 -12.54
N ILE A 414 -23.25 -15.63 -12.91
CA ILE A 414 -23.97 -16.50 -11.96
C ILE A 414 -23.00 -17.03 -10.89
N GLY A 415 -21.81 -17.50 -11.28
CA GLY A 415 -20.79 -17.93 -10.32
C GLY A 415 -20.36 -16.83 -9.35
N ARG A 416 -20.16 -15.60 -9.86
CA ARG A 416 -19.81 -14.46 -9.02
C ARG A 416 -20.92 -14.06 -8.05
N LEU A 417 -22.17 -14.19 -8.44
CA LEU A 417 -23.32 -13.95 -7.56
C LEU A 417 -23.49 -15.06 -6.53
N LEU A 418 -23.21 -16.31 -6.88
CA LEU A 418 -23.25 -17.45 -5.97
C LEU A 418 -22.26 -17.25 -4.79
N PHE A 419 -21.05 -16.76 -5.09
CA PHE A 419 -20.08 -16.35 -4.06
C PHE A 419 -20.39 -15.00 -3.41
N ARG A 420 -21.49 -14.35 -3.78
CA ARG A 420 -21.85 -13.02 -3.28
C ARG A 420 -20.71 -12.00 -3.40
N PHE A 421 -19.92 -12.05 -4.51
CA PHE A 421 -18.99 -10.96 -4.82
C PHE A 421 -19.71 -9.67 -5.21
N TYR A 422 -20.98 -9.80 -5.53
CA TYR A 422 -21.93 -8.73 -5.80
C TYR A 422 -23.29 -9.14 -5.25
N ASP A 423 -24.08 -8.20 -4.77
CA ASP A 423 -25.49 -8.43 -4.45
C ASP A 423 -26.36 -8.33 -5.71
N VAL A 424 -27.43 -9.10 -5.77
CA VAL A 424 -28.37 -9.08 -6.91
C VAL A 424 -29.14 -7.76 -6.95
N GLY A 425 -29.35 -7.19 -8.16
CA GLY A 425 -30.11 -5.97 -8.35
C GLY A 425 -31.64 -6.18 -8.26
N GLY A 426 -32.10 -7.41 -8.34
CA GLY A 426 -33.50 -7.83 -8.19
C GLY A 426 -33.63 -9.32 -8.14
N GLY A 427 -34.74 -9.83 -7.60
CA GLY A 427 -34.91 -11.26 -7.32
C GLY A 427 -34.13 -11.69 -6.07
N ALA A 428 -33.87 -12.99 -5.97
CA ALA A 428 -33.14 -13.56 -4.84
C ALA A 428 -32.29 -14.75 -5.28
N LEU A 429 -31.15 -14.93 -4.61
CA LEU A 429 -30.36 -16.16 -4.65
C LEU A 429 -30.44 -16.82 -3.29
N ARG A 430 -30.85 -18.10 -3.23
CA ARG A 430 -31.06 -18.82 -1.99
C ARG A 430 -30.28 -20.14 -1.99
N ILE A 431 -29.81 -20.51 -0.82
CA ILE A 431 -29.26 -21.84 -0.54
C ILE A 431 -30.11 -22.45 0.56
N ASP A 432 -30.72 -23.63 0.29
CA ASP A 432 -31.68 -24.30 1.19
C ASP A 432 -32.76 -23.33 1.71
N GLY A 433 -33.27 -22.46 0.81
CA GLY A 433 -34.30 -21.47 1.12
C GLY A 433 -33.81 -20.19 1.82
N GLN A 434 -32.55 -20.13 2.24
CA GLN A 434 -31.95 -18.98 2.92
C GLN A 434 -31.36 -18.00 1.88
N ASP A 435 -31.76 -16.72 1.91
CA ASP A 435 -31.22 -15.69 1.02
C ASP A 435 -29.76 -15.39 1.39
N VAL A 436 -28.87 -15.45 0.40
CA VAL A 436 -27.42 -15.24 0.60
C VAL A 436 -27.09 -13.84 1.14
N ARG A 437 -28.00 -12.87 1.02
CA ARG A 437 -27.85 -11.52 1.61
C ARG A 437 -28.07 -11.48 3.12
N GLN A 438 -28.72 -12.48 3.68
CA GLN A 438 -29.09 -12.57 5.11
C GLN A 438 -28.19 -13.53 5.91
N VAL A 439 -27.22 -14.15 5.24
CA VAL A 439 -26.24 -15.03 5.89
C VAL A 439 -24.86 -14.39 5.89
N THR A 440 -23.98 -14.85 6.79
CA THR A 440 -22.60 -14.35 6.82
C THR A 440 -21.80 -14.85 5.62
N GLN A 441 -20.98 -13.99 5.01
CA GLN A 441 -20.15 -14.33 3.86
C GLN A 441 -19.19 -15.48 4.19
N GLU A 442 -18.66 -15.53 5.42
CA GLU A 442 -17.75 -16.59 5.86
C GLU A 442 -18.43 -17.97 5.76
N SER A 443 -19.66 -18.12 6.28
CA SER A 443 -20.40 -19.38 6.20
C SER A 443 -20.83 -19.73 4.79
N LEU A 444 -21.19 -18.73 3.98
CA LEU A 444 -21.50 -18.90 2.57
C LEU A 444 -20.28 -19.41 1.80
N HIS A 445 -19.15 -18.78 1.96
CA HIS A 445 -17.91 -19.21 1.30
C HIS A 445 -17.43 -20.56 1.81
N ALA A 446 -17.64 -20.92 3.07
CA ALA A 446 -17.33 -22.25 3.59
C ALA A 446 -18.15 -23.35 2.87
N ALA A 447 -19.42 -23.07 2.56
CA ALA A 447 -20.35 -24.04 1.95
C ALA A 447 -20.12 -24.26 0.45
N ILE A 448 -19.39 -23.37 -0.24
CA ILE A 448 -19.20 -23.42 -1.70
C ILE A 448 -17.73 -23.65 -2.04
N GLY A 449 -17.44 -24.65 -2.86
CA GLY A 449 -16.13 -24.85 -3.49
C GLY A 449 -16.13 -24.37 -4.93
N VAL A 450 -14.98 -23.95 -5.43
CA VAL A 450 -14.82 -23.55 -6.83
C VAL A 450 -13.59 -24.19 -7.45
N VAL A 451 -13.75 -24.71 -8.66
CA VAL A 451 -12.66 -25.04 -9.57
C VAL A 451 -12.73 -24.02 -10.71
N PRO A 452 -11.88 -22.97 -10.68
CA PRO A 452 -11.91 -21.91 -11.68
C PRO A 452 -11.29 -22.37 -13.00
N GLN A 453 -11.59 -21.66 -14.09
CA GLN A 453 -11.02 -21.87 -15.42
C GLN A 453 -9.49 -21.77 -15.37
N ASP A 454 -8.96 -20.69 -14.81
CA ASP A 454 -7.53 -20.48 -14.59
C ASP A 454 -7.20 -20.66 -13.10
N THR A 455 -6.56 -21.78 -12.77
CA THR A 455 -6.11 -22.02 -11.40
C THR A 455 -4.86 -21.21 -11.09
N VAL A 456 -4.99 -20.25 -10.17
CA VAL A 456 -3.86 -19.46 -9.65
C VAL A 456 -3.35 -20.11 -8.36
N LEU A 457 -2.03 -20.33 -8.32
CA LEU A 457 -1.34 -20.89 -7.15
C LEU A 457 -0.53 -19.82 -6.45
N PHE A 458 -0.43 -19.93 -5.11
CA PHE A 458 0.49 -19.13 -4.32
C PHE A 458 1.93 -19.52 -4.63
N ASN A 459 2.83 -18.57 -4.62
CA ASN A 459 4.26 -18.83 -4.76
C ASN A 459 4.83 -19.47 -3.49
N ASP A 460 4.44 -20.72 -3.25
CA ASP A 460 4.76 -21.52 -2.09
C ASP A 460 4.84 -23.01 -2.50
N THR A 461 4.91 -23.91 -1.54
CA THR A 461 4.96 -25.36 -1.80
C THR A 461 3.63 -25.90 -2.33
N ILE A 462 3.67 -27.08 -2.97
CA ILE A 462 2.46 -27.81 -3.37
C ILE A 462 1.62 -28.16 -2.14
N ARG A 463 2.26 -28.57 -1.04
CA ARG A 463 1.61 -28.79 0.25
C ARG A 463 0.79 -27.58 0.69
N TYR A 464 1.40 -26.39 0.71
CA TYR A 464 0.71 -25.14 1.09
C TYR A 464 -0.49 -24.89 0.19
N ASN A 465 -0.30 -25.04 -1.11
CA ASN A 465 -1.35 -24.79 -2.09
C ASN A 465 -2.56 -25.72 -1.96
N ILE A 466 -2.36 -27.01 -1.69
CA ILE A 466 -3.47 -27.95 -1.43
C ILE A 466 -4.06 -27.68 -0.04
N GLY A 467 -3.20 -27.55 1.00
CA GLY A 467 -3.57 -27.32 2.39
C GLY A 467 -4.39 -26.05 2.61
N TYR A 468 -4.28 -25.07 1.69
CA TYR A 468 -5.09 -23.85 1.72
C TYR A 468 -6.61 -24.09 1.70
N GLY A 469 -7.05 -25.28 1.27
CA GLY A 469 -8.47 -25.67 1.24
C GLY A 469 -9.10 -25.80 2.64
N ARG A 470 -8.32 -26.19 3.65
CA ARG A 470 -8.82 -26.42 5.02
C ARG A 470 -7.73 -26.14 6.07
N ASP A 471 -8.03 -25.21 7.00
CA ASP A 471 -7.13 -24.91 8.11
C ASP A 471 -6.88 -26.15 8.98
N GLY A 472 -5.62 -26.36 9.36
CA GLY A 472 -5.22 -27.47 10.22
C GLY A 472 -5.24 -28.84 9.54
N ALA A 473 -5.35 -28.93 8.20
CA ALA A 473 -5.28 -30.18 7.47
C ALA A 473 -3.95 -30.90 7.72
N THR A 474 -4.01 -32.19 7.98
CA THR A 474 -2.83 -33.03 8.17
C THR A 474 -2.18 -33.37 6.82
N GLN A 475 -0.94 -33.87 6.84
CA GLN A 475 -0.28 -34.35 5.62
C GLN A 475 -1.08 -35.49 4.97
N ALA A 476 -1.68 -36.36 5.75
CA ALA A 476 -2.50 -37.47 5.24
C ALA A 476 -3.76 -36.97 4.52
N ASP A 477 -4.44 -35.94 5.05
CA ASP A 477 -5.59 -35.29 4.40
C ASP A 477 -5.20 -34.69 3.05
N ILE A 478 -4.03 -34.02 3.00
CA ILE A 478 -3.50 -33.40 1.78
C ILE A 478 -3.18 -34.45 0.72
N GLU A 479 -2.56 -35.58 1.12
CA GLU A 479 -2.25 -36.70 0.23
C GLU A 479 -3.51 -37.39 -0.28
N GLU A 480 -4.53 -37.58 0.58
CA GLU A 480 -5.81 -38.14 0.18
C GLU A 480 -6.50 -37.25 -0.87
N ALA A 481 -6.55 -35.94 -0.62
CA ALA A 481 -7.07 -34.98 -1.60
C ALA A 481 -6.28 -34.98 -2.91
N ALA A 482 -4.95 -35.12 -2.85
CA ALA A 482 -4.11 -35.20 -4.04
C ALA A 482 -4.33 -36.50 -4.83
N ARG A 483 -4.55 -37.64 -4.16
CA ARG A 483 -4.93 -38.92 -4.81
C ARG A 483 -6.27 -38.79 -5.49
N ALA A 484 -7.27 -38.21 -4.80
CA ALA A 484 -8.59 -38.01 -5.37
C ALA A 484 -8.57 -37.05 -6.59
N ALA A 485 -7.64 -36.12 -6.64
CA ALA A 485 -7.41 -35.22 -7.77
C ALA A 485 -6.41 -35.76 -8.81
N GLN A 486 -5.96 -37.02 -8.69
CA GLN A 486 -5.03 -37.69 -9.59
C GLN A 486 -3.70 -36.94 -9.83
N ILE A 487 -3.17 -36.27 -8.78
CA ILE A 487 -1.92 -35.52 -8.84
C ILE A 487 -0.84 -36.08 -7.90
N HIS A 488 -1.18 -37.01 -7.00
CA HIS A 488 -0.28 -37.57 -5.99
C HIS A 488 0.97 -38.18 -6.59
N ASP A 489 0.81 -39.11 -7.58
CA ASP A 489 1.92 -39.81 -8.21
C ASP A 489 2.87 -38.88 -8.97
N PHE A 490 2.34 -37.80 -9.53
CA PHE A 490 3.17 -36.75 -10.11
C PHE A 490 4.00 -36.04 -9.05
N ILE A 491 3.37 -35.65 -7.92
CA ILE A 491 4.06 -34.97 -6.82
C ILE A 491 5.18 -35.83 -6.24
N GLU A 492 4.96 -37.14 -6.05
CA GLU A 492 5.98 -38.05 -5.53
C GLU A 492 7.19 -38.23 -6.46
N ARG A 493 7.03 -38.04 -7.75
CA ARG A 493 8.14 -38.04 -8.72
C ARG A 493 8.99 -36.79 -8.71
N LEU A 494 8.53 -35.70 -8.09
CA LEU A 494 9.30 -34.49 -7.98
C LEU A 494 10.43 -34.66 -6.94
N PRO A 495 11.59 -34.04 -7.14
CA PRO A 495 12.74 -34.17 -6.23
C PRO A 495 12.41 -33.82 -4.76
N ASP A 496 11.59 -32.80 -4.55
CA ASP A 496 11.19 -32.30 -3.23
C ASP A 496 9.75 -32.72 -2.85
N GLY A 497 9.08 -33.57 -3.66
CA GLY A 497 7.73 -34.02 -3.42
C GLY A 497 6.76 -32.86 -3.14
N TYR A 498 6.00 -32.98 -2.06
CA TYR A 498 5.05 -31.96 -1.60
C TYR A 498 5.67 -30.62 -1.20
N GLU A 499 6.98 -30.59 -0.87
CA GLU A 499 7.72 -29.36 -0.54
C GLU A 499 8.23 -28.63 -1.80
N THR A 500 7.95 -29.14 -2.99
CA THR A 500 8.30 -28.46 -4.24
C THR A 500 7.58 -27.13 -4.36
N THR A 501 8.34 -26.03 -4.53
CA THR A 501 7.80 -24.69 -4.76
C THR A 501 7.33 -24.51 -6.20
N VAL A 502 6.09 -24.04 -6.37
CA VAL A 502 5.43 -23.93 -7.69
C VAL A 502 5.81 -22.68 -8.49
N GLY A 503 6.53 -21.73 -7.86
CA GLY A 503 6.88 -20.44 -8.48
C GLY A 503 5.73 -19.46 -8.52
N GLU A 504 5.99 -18.26 -9.05
CA GLU A 504 4.98 -17.21 -9.18
C GLU A 504 3.81 -17.69 -10.04
N ARG A 505 2.59 -17.62 -9.49
CA ARG A 505 1.34 -18.12 -10.13
C ARG A 505 1.43 -19.58 -10.63
N GLY A 506 2.35 -20.38 -10.09
CA GLY A 506 2.52 -21.77 -10.50
C GLY A 506 3.25 -21.95 -11.84
N LEU A 507 4.09 -21.01 -12.25
CA LEU A 507 4.79 -21.07 -13.57
C LEU A 507 5.63 -22.34 -13.79
N LYS A 508 6.02 -23.04 -12.72
CA LYS A 508 6.80 -24.29 -12.83
C LYS A 508 5.96 -25.53 -13.12
N LEU A 509 4.64 -25.41 -13.08
CA LEU A 509 3.69 -26.50 -13.36
C LEU A 509 3.01 -26.28 -14.71
N SER A 510 2.68 -27.36 -15.40
CA SER A 510 1.81 -27.34 -16.58
C SER A 510 0.39 -26.90 -16.24
N GLY A 511 -0.41 -26.52 -17.23
CA GLY A 511 -1.81 -26.14 -17.05
C GLY A 511 -2.62 -27.22 -16.33
N GLY A 512 -2.49 -28.48 -16.74
CA GLY A 512 -3.18 -29.62 -16.15
C GLY A 512 -2.76 -29.90 -14.70
N GLU A 513 -1.47 -29.81 -14.40
CA GLU A 513 -0.96 -29.98 -13.02
C GLU A 513 -1.48 -28.89 -12.10
N LYS A 514 -1.47 -27.61 -12.53
CA LYS A 514 -2.06 -26.50 -11.76
C LYS A 514 -3.53 -26.77 -11.45
N GLN A 515 -4.26 -27.25 -12.43
CA GLN A 515 -5.68 -27.49 -12.31
C GLN A 515 -5.97 -28.64 -11.34
N ARG A 516 -5.23 -29.76 -11.42
CA ARG A 516 -5.33 -30.86 -10.46
C ARG A 516 -4.97 -30.44 -9.04
N VAL A 517 -3.98 -29.56 -8.85
CA VAL A 517 -3.69 -28.94 -7.53
C VAL A 517 -4.88 -28.10 -7.04
N GLY A 518 -5.55 -27.35 -7.93
CA GLY A 518 -6.77 -26.61 -7.62
C GLY A 518 -7.95 -27.51 -7.24
N ILE A 519 -8.12 -28.62 -7.95
CA ILE A 519 -9.13 -29.65 -7.64
C ILE A 519 -8.84 -30.27 -6.27
N ALA A 520 -7.58 -30.65 -5.97
CA ALA A 520 -7.16 -31.20 -4.70
C ALA A 520 -7.46 -30.21 -3.55
N ARG A 521 -7.19 -28.91 -3.74
CA ARG A 521 -7.54 -27.84 -2.80
C ARG A 521 -9.05 -27.81 -2.52
N THR A 522 -9.86 -27.92 -3.56
CA THR A 522 -11.32 -27.86 -3.45
C THR A 522 -11.89 -29.13 -2.79
N LEU A 523 -11.33 -30.30 -3.11
CA LEU A 523 -11.68 -31.57 -2.47
C LEU A 523 -11.35 -31.58 -0.98
N LEU A 524 -10.17 -31.05 -0.60
CA LEU A 524 -9.77 -30.94 0.79
C LEU A 524 -10.70 -30.05 1.61
N LYS A 525 -11.29 -29.03 0.99
CA LYS A 525 -12.29 -28.15 1.62
C LYS A 525 -13.60 -28.89 1.92
N ASP A 526 -13.96 -29.90 1.13
CA ASP A 526 -15.15 -30.74 1.25
C ASP A 526 -16.48 -29.97 1.31
N PRO A 527 -16.75 -29.07 0.37
CA PRO A 527 -17.96 -28.26 0.37
C PRO A 527 -19.18 -29.03 -0.15
N PRO A 528 -20.41 -28.80 0.38
CA PRO A 528 -21.65 -29.41 -0.12
C PRO A 528 -22.08 -28.90 -1.50
N ILE A 529 -21.60 -27.74 -1.92
CA ILE A 529 -21.92 -27.13 -3.22
C ILE A 529 -20.63 -26.91 -3.99
N LEU A 530 -20.58 -27.31 -5.27
CA LEU A 530 -19.44 -27.09 -6.17
C LEU A 530 -19.82 -26.21 -7.35
N LEU A 531 -18.96 -25.24 -7.64
CA LEU A 531 -18.98 -24.48 -8.88
C LEU A 531 -17.78 -24.89 -9.74
N LEU A 532 -18.04 -25.43 -10.93
CA LEU A 532 -17.02 -25.78 -11.91
C LEU A 532 -17.07 -24.78 -13.05
N ASP A 533 -16.01 -23.97 -13.22
CA ASP A 533 -15.95 -22.95 -14.26
C ASP A 533 -14.93 -23.38 -15.33
N GLU A 534 -15.42 -23.95 -16.45
CA GLU A 534 -14.66 -24.32 -17.65
C GLU A 534 -13.32 -25.06 -17.39
N ALA A 535 -13.34 -26.00 -16.48
CA ALA A 535 -12.15 -26.63 -15.91
C ALA A 535 -11.26 -27.44 -16.88
N THR A 536 -11.50 -27.45 -18.19
CA THR A 536 -10.77 -28.35 -19.16
C THR A 536 -10.33 -27.67 -20.46
N SER A 537 -10.43 -26.33 -20.59
CA SER A 537 -10.38 -25.64 -21.90
C SER A 537 -9.02 -25.55 -22.62
N ALA A 538 -7.90 -25.96 -22.02
CA ALA A 538 -6.55 -25.74 -22.59
C ALA A 538 -5.59 -26.94 -22.44
N LEU A 539 -6.10 -28.20 -22.47
CA LEU A 539 -5.34 -29.37 -22.08
C LEU A 539 -5.26 -30.40 -23.24
N ASP A 540 -4.23 -31.23 -23.20
CA ASP A 540 -4.11 -32.42 -24.05
C ASP A 540 -5.13 -33.48 -23.65
N SER A 541 -5.49 -34.36 -24.61
CA SER A 541 -6.60 -35.29 -24.45
C SER A 541 -6.46 -36.29 -23.29
N GLU A 542 -5.24 -36.71 -22.93
CA GLU A 542 -4.99 -37.64 -21.84
C GLU A 542 -5.19 -36.93 -20.47
N THR A 543 -4.61 -35.77 -20.32
CA THR A 543 -4.76 -34.93 -19.11
C THR A 543 -6.21 -34.48 -18.93
N GLU A 544 -6.96 -34.28 -20.02
CA GLU A 544 -8.38 -33.92 -19.96
C GLU A 544 -9.21 -35.03 -19.33
N GLN A 545 -8.95 -36.29 -19.70
CA GLN A 545 -9.67 -37.44 -19.17
C GLN A 545 -9.45 -37.59 -17.66
N ASP A 546 -8.19 -37.47 -17.19
CA ASP A 546 -7.84 -37.50 -15.75
C ASP A 546 -8.55 -36.43 -14.96
N ILE A 547 -8.60 -35.22 -15.51
CA ILE A 547 -9.27 -34.08 -14.85
C ILE A 547 -10.78 -34.30 -14.81
N LYS A 548 -11.37 -34.79 -15.90
CA LYS A 548 -12.79 -35.10 -15.94
C LYS A 548 -13.18 -36.14 -14.89
N GLU A 549 -12.40 -37.22 -14.76
CA GLU A 549 -12.63 -38.25 -13.73
C GLU A 549 -12.51 -37.65 -12.30
N ALA A 550 -11.49 -36.82 -12.06
CA ALA A 550 -11.33 -36.12 -10.78
C ALA A 550 -12.51 -35.19 -10.47
N LEU A 551 -13.03 -34.45 -11.47
CA LEU A 551 -14.19 -33.57 -11.32
C LEU A 551 -15.48 -34.35 -11.07
N MET A 552 -15.70 -35.45 -11.78
CA MET A 552 -16.84 -36.34 -11.55
C MET A 552 -16.81 -36.96 -10.15
N GLN A 553 -15.64 -37.39 -9.70
CA GLN A 553 -15.45 -37.86 -8.34
C GLN A 553 -15.72 -36.75 -7.30
N ALA A 554 -15.24 -35.54 -7.56
CA ALA A 554 -15.48 -34.36 -6.71
C ALA A 554 -16.97 -34.02 -6.60
N GLY A 555 -17.76 -34.22 -7.65
CA GLY A 555 -19.20 -33.94 -7.69
C GLY A 555 -20.09 -34.95 -6.97
N ARG A 556 -19.59 -36.16 -6.67
CA ARG A 556 -20.43 -37.22 -6.08
C ARG A 556 -21.02 -36.84 -4.72
N GLY A 557 -22.34 -36.89 -4.61
CA GLY A 557 -23.07 -36.56 -3.38
C GLY A 557 -23.15 -35.06 -3.07
N ARG A 558 -22.75 -34.19 -3.99
CA ARG A 558 -22.78 -32.73 -3.85
C ARG A 558 -23.65 -32.11 -4.93
N THR A 559 -24.18 -30.93 -4.66
CA THR A 559 -24.86 -30.13 -5.69
C THR A 559 -23.79 -29.44 -6.54
N VAL A 560 -23.84 -29.64 -7.86
CA VAL A 560 -22.84 -29.16 -8.80
C VAL A 560 -23.44 -28.16 -9.78
N LEU A 561 -22.93 -26.96 -9.84
CA LEU A 561 -23.19 -26.03 -10.93
C LEU A 561 -21.95 -26.00 -11.82
N THR A 562 -22.10 -26.34 -13.09
CA THR A 562 -20.99 -26.29 -14.05
C THR A 562 -21.25 -25.25 -15.12
N ILE A 563 -20.29 -24.33 -15.31
CA ILE A 563 -20.26 -23.40 -16.45
C ILE A 563 -19.43 -24.11 -17.52
N ALA A 564 -20.14 -24.72 -18.47
CA ALA A 564 -19.51 -25.63 -19.43
C ALA A 564 -19.35 -25.00 -20.81
N HIS A 565 -18.19 -25.27 -21.42
CA HIS A 565 -17.89 -24.95 -22.80
C HIS A 565 -17.59 -26.20 -23.62
N ARG A 566 -17.40 -27.38 -22.97
CA ARG A 566 -17.12 -28.66 -23.66
C ARG A 566 -18.30 -29.63 -23.61
N LEU A 567 -18.54 -30.28 -24.75
CA LEU A 567 -19.64 -31.22 -24.96
C LEU A 567 -19.64 -32.38 -23.96
N SER A 568 -18.45 -32.90 -23.66
CA SER A 568 -18.29 -34.09 -22.79
C SER A 568 -18.77 -33.85 -21.35
N THR A 569 -18.68 -32.61 -20.85
CA THR A 569 -19.14 -32.22 -19.51
C THR A 569 -20.64 -31.91 -19.50
N ILE A 570 -21.16 -31.34 -20.60
CA ILE A 570 -22.55 -30.91 -20.72
C ILE A 570 -23.48 -32.14 -20.82
N ALA A 571 -23.07 -33.17 -21.57
CA ALA A 571 -23.91 -34.37 -21.83
C ALA A 571 -24.20 -35.19 -20.56
N GLU A 572 -23.33 -35.15 -19.57
CA GLU A 572 -23.46 -35.92 -18.33
C GLU A 572 -24.27 -35.20 -17.24
N ALA A 573 -24.67 -33.93 -17.46
CA ALA A 573 -25.44 -33.15 -16.50
C ALA A 573 -26.89 -33.66 -16.41
N ASP A 574 -27.42 -33.71 -15.16
CA ASP A 574 -28.82 -34.07 -14.91
C ASP A 574 -29.78 -33.04 -15.49
N LYS A 575 -29.37 -31.78 -15.53
CA LYS A 575 -30.11 -30.67 -16.10
C LYS A 575 -29.19 -29.67 -16.81
N ILE A 576 -29.63 -29.21 -17.97
CA ILE A 576 -28.94 -28.20 -18.76
C ILE A 576 -29.80 -26.94 -18.82
N ILE A 577 -29.18 -25.79 -18.56
CA ILE A 577 -29.78 -24.46 -18.65
C ILE A 577 -29.09 -23.72 -19.81
N VAL A 578 -29.86 -23.33 -20.81
CA VAL A 578 -29.34 -22.53 -21.93
C VAL A 578 -29.60 -21.06 -21.68
N LEU A 579 -28.51 -20.29 -21.54
CA LEU A 579 -28.54 -18.86 -21.27
C LEU A 579 -28.20 -18.09 -22.54
N GLU A 580 -29.07 -17.17 -22.94
CA GLU A 580 -28.83 -16.27 -24.07
C GLU A 580 -29.24 -14.84 -23.70
N GLN A 581 -28.34 -13.89 -23.95
CA GLN A 581 -28.55 -12.46 -23.66
C GLN A 581 -29.08 -12.14 -22.24
N GLY A 582 -28.70 -12.96 -21.26
CA GLY A 582 -29.09 -12.80 -19.85
C GLY A 582 -30.44 -13.40 -19.47
N GLU A 583 -31.03 -14.23 -20.33
CA GLU A 583 -32.30 -14.93 -20.09
C GLU A 583 -32.15 -16.42 -20.28
N VAL A 584 -32.93 -17.22 -19.55
CA VAL A 584 -33.01 -18.68 -19.75
C VAL A 584 -33.95 -18.94 -20.93
N VAL A 585 -33.40 -19.46 -22.04
CA VAL A 585 -34.19 -19.74 -23.26
C VAL A 585 -34.63 -21.18 -23.34
N GLU A 586 -33.87 -22.12 -22.79
CA GLU A 586 -34.19 -23.56 -22.76
C GLU A 586 -33.68 -24.17 -21.46
N GLN A 587 -34.37 -25.20 -20.99
CA GLN A 587 -33.91 -26.06 -19.92
C GLN A 587 -34.42 -27.48 -20.10
N GLY A 588 -33.64 -28.48 -19.72
CA GLY A 588 -34.02 -29.90 -19.85
C GLY A 588 -32.82 -30.82 -19.77
N ARG A 589 -33.01 -32.10 -20.05
CA ARG A 589 -31.93 -33.08 -20.20
C ARG A 589 -31.32 -33.00 -21.61
N HIS A 590 -30.12 -33.54 -21.74
CA HIS A 590 -29.37 -33.55 -22.98
C HIS A 590 -30.21 -34.08 -24.19
N GLU A 591 -30.78 -35.24 -24.04
CA GLU A 591 -31.57 -35.91 -25.10
C GLU A 591 -32.80 -35.09 -25.49
N ASP A 592 -33.56 -34.61 -24.47
CA ASP A 592 -34.77 -33.80 -24.67
C ASP A 592 -34.49 -32.50 -25.44
N LEU A 593 -33.36 -31.86 -25.13
CA LEU A 593 -32.97 -30.59 -25.76
C LEU A 593 -32.44 -30.80 -27.20
N LEU A 594 -31.82 -31.94 -27.49
CA LEU A 594 -31.43 -32.29 -28.85
C LEU A 594 -32.66 -32.58 -29.73
N GLU A 595 -33.64 -33.34 -29.22
CA GLU A 595 -34.88 -33.64 -29.92
C GLU A 595 -35.69 -32.38 -30.25
N LYS A 596 -35.68 -31.38 -29.34
CA LYS A 596 -36.33 -30.06 -29.58
C LYS A 596 -35.74 -29.30 -30.76
N GLY A 597 -34.49 -29.56 -31.16
CA GLY A 597 -33.82 -28.86 -32.27
C GLY A 597 -33.63 -27.37 -32.05
N GLY A 598 -33.67 -26.91 -30.80
CA GLY A 598 -33.63 -25.51 -30.42
C GLY A 598 -32.21 -24.92 -30.35
N ARG A 599 -32.04 -23.96 -29.46
CA ARG A 599 -30.75 -23.25 -29.29
C ARG A 599 -29.65 -24.20 -28.81
N TYR A 600 -29.97 -25.13 -27.91
CA TYR A 600 -29.02 -26.13 -27.43
C TYR A 600 -28.49 -26.99 -28.56
N ALA A 601 -29.37 -27.52 -29.39
CA ALA A 601 -28.98 -28.37 -30.52
C ALA A 601 -28.07 -27.63 -31.52
N GLN A 602 -28.29 -26.32 -31.72
CA GLN A 602 -27.43 -25.49 -32.58
C GLN A 602 -26.03 -25.31 -31.98
N LEU A 603 -25.94 -25.03 -30.65
CA LEU A 603 -24.67 -24.91 -29.94
C LEU A 603 -23.90 -26.24 -29.97
N TRP A 604 -24.61 -27.37 -29.78
CA TRP A 604 -24.04 -28.71 -29.82
C TRP A 604 -23.47 -29.06 -31.20
N ALA A 605 -24.24 -28.87 -32.27
CA ALA A 605 -23.81 -29.15 -33.64
C ALA A 605 -22.58 -28.31 -34.04
N ARG A 606 -22.53 -27.07 -33.63
CA ARG A 606 -21.37 -26.19 -33.89
C ARG A 606 -20.11 -26.69 -33.19
N GLN A 607 -20.19 -27.08 -31.92
CA GLN A 607 -19.04 -27.59 -31.18
C GLN A 607 -18.55 -28.93 -31.73
N GLN A 608 -19.45 -29.81 -32.13
CA GLN A 608 -19.04 -31.07 -32.80
C GLN A 608 -18.28 -30.82 -34.12
N SER A 609 -18.65 -29.79 -34.87
CA SER A 609 -17.93 -29.42 -36.08
C SER A 609 -16.54 -28.84 -35.79
N ASP A 610 -16.40 -28.09 -34.70
CA ASP A 610 -15.12 -27.47 -34.25
C ASP A 610 -14.16 -28.55 -33.66
N GLU A 611 -14.69 -29.61 -33.02
CA GLU A 611 -13.89 -30.74 -32.50
C GLU A 611 -13.48 -31.74 -33.57
N ALA A 612 -14.21 -31.80 -34.71
CA ALA A 612 -13.92 -32.68 -35.82
C ALA A 612 -12.97 -32.07 -36.89
N ALA A 613 -12.70 -30.76 -36.82
CA ALA A 613 -11.81 -30.01 -37.69
C ALA A 613 -10.41 -29.83 -37.09
#